data_c5a16db58ab6e16a15521fa0bbdb4d29
#
_entry.id   c5a16db58ab6e16a15521fa0bbdb4d29
#
_cell.length_a   1.000
_cell.length_b   1.000
_cell.length_c   1.000
_cell.angle_alpha   90.00
_cell.angle_beta   90.00
_cell.angle_gamma   90.00
#
_symmetry.space_group_name_H-M   'P 1'
#
loop_
_entity.id
_entity.type
_entity.pdbx_description
1 polymer ?
#
loop_
_entity_poly.entity_id
_entity_poly.type
_entity_poly.pdbx_seq_one_letter_code
_entity_poly.pdbx_strand_id
1 'polypeptide(L)'
;MDVRKDKIKVGVLGATSYTGAELVRMLSFHPGASIRYVSSQSYDGKALSSIFPALAGICDDVLIPPQEAAAIDADCVFSCLPHAASAELLVPIIDRGIKVIDLSADFRLRDANVYKEWYCDEKHPAHAAPHLLERAVFGLCEHYRDQIAKASIIANPGCYVTSVLLPLLPLYKGGVKIEWVIADSKSGVSGAGRGLKQNTHFPEANENFSAYSIGHRHRHTPEIEQELSVAAGRPVTITFSPHLLPVNRGILSTIYLKTETGAKECADIVKKFYAGSDFVRIREASELPQISSVVHTNYCDIAFTGGGGGQPVIAVSALDNLVKGASGQALQNMNIMFGLKETTGLLR
;
A
#
# COMPACT_ATOMS: atom_id res chain seq x y z
N MET A 1 -29.43 0.74 -0.45
CA MET A 1 -28.19 0.14 0.03
C MET A 1 -28.50 -1.30 0.37
N ASP A 2 -28.17 -2.23 -0.53
CA ASP A 2 -28.25 -3.65 -0.19
C ASP A 2 -27.10 -3.98 0.76
N VAL A 3 -27.37 -3.91 2.06
CA VAL A 3 -26.47 -4.48 3.07
C VAL A 3 -26.61 -5.98 2.95
N ARG A 4 -25.54 -6.71 2.59
CA ARG A 4 -25.52 -8.17 2.69
C ARG A 4 -26.15 -8.57 4.03
N LYS A 5 -27.07 -9.53 4.01
CA LYS A 5 -27.70 -10.03 5.22
C LYS A 5 -26.67 -10.54 6.25
N ASP A 6 -25.54 -11.07 5.76
CA ASP A 6 -24.44 -11.55 6.58
C ASP A 6 -23.18 -10.71 6.32
N LYS A 7 -22.54 -10.22 7.38
CA LYS A 7 -21.28 -9.49 7.33
C LYS A 7 -20.13 -10.40 6.90
N ILE A 8 -19.18 -9.88 6.14
CA ILE A 8 -17.92 -10.54 5.78
C ILE A 8 -17.14 -10.80 7.08
N LYS A 9 -16.82 -12.05 7.37
CA LYS A 9 -16.00 -12.44 8.53
C LYS A 9 -14.53 -12.24 8.20
N VAL A 10 -13.85 -11.39 8.94
CA VAL A 10 -12.49 -10.95 8.64
C VAL A 10 -11.51 -11.36 9.73
N GLY A 11 -10.40 -12.00 9.33
CA GLY A 11 -9.26 -12.23 10.18
C GLY A 11 -8.16 -11.18 9.93
N VAL A 12 -7.45 -10.76 10.98
CA VAL A 12 -6.30 -9.83 10.88
C VAL A 12 -5.07 -10.47 11.51
N LEU A 13 -4.13 -10.89 10.68
CA LEU A 13 -2.81 -11.36 11.11
C LEU A 13 -1.88 -10.15 11.31
N GLY A 14 -1.17 -10.10 12.44
CA GLY A 14 -0.26 -8.99 12.75
C GLY A 14 -0.98 -7.69 13.15
N ALA A 15 -2.10 -7.79 13.88
CA ALA A 15 -2.91 -6.66 14.32
C ALA A 15 -2.16 -5.63 15.18
N THR A 16 -1.00 -5.97 15.74
CA THR A 16 -0.18 -5.10 16.58
C THR A 16 0.85 -4.28 15.79
N SER A 17 0.90 -4.38 14.46
CA SER A 17 1.62 -3.43 13.61
C SER A 17 0.82 -2.11 13.45
N TYR A 18 1.46 -1.02 12.99
CA TYR A 18 0.74 0.23 12.72
C TYR A 18 -0.35 0.05 11.67
N THR A 19 -0.06 -0.69 10.60
CA THR A 19 -1.04 -1.01 9.56
C THR A 19 -2.16 -1.91 10.09
N GLY A 20 -1.82 -2.92 10.91
CA GLY A 20 -2.82 -3.79 11.53
C GLY A 20 -3.77 -3.04 12.45
N ALA A 21 -3.25 -2.18 13.32
CA ALA A 21 -4.07 -1.35 14.23
C ALA A 21 -4.98 -0.37 13.45
N GLU A 22 -4.46 0.26 12.39
CA GLU A 22 -5.25 1.15 11.54
C GLU A 22 -6.34 0.39 10.79
N LEU A 23 -6.02 -0.81 10.28
CA LEU A 23 -6.99 -1.69 9.62
C LEU A 23 -8.10 -2.13 10.57
N VAL A 24 -7.75 -2.59 11.78
CA VAL A 24 -8.72 -2.96 12.82
C VAL A 24 -9.64 -1.79 13.14
N ARG A 25 -9.09 -0.58 13.32
CA ARG A 25 -9.89 0.62 13.56
C ARG A 25 -10.92 0.86 12.45
N MET A 26 -10.52 0.75 11.18
CA MET A 26 -11.43 0.92 10.05
C MET A 26 -12.46 -0.20 9.94
N LEU A 27 -12.05 -1.45 10.13
CA LEU A 27 -12.94 -2.62 10.10
C LEU A 27 -14.00 -2.59 11.20
N SER A 28 -13.66 -2.08 12.39
CA SER A 28 -14.62 -1.96 13.52
C SER A 28 -15.81 -1.07 13.19
N PHE A 29 -15.64 -0.11 12.29
CA PHE A 29 -16.71 0.77 11.80
C PHE A 29 -17.24 0.39 10.42
N HIS A 30 -16.77 -0.72 9.83
CA HIS A 30 -17.18 -1.12 8.50
C HIS A 30 -18.57 -1.76 8.52
N PRO A 31 -19.56 -1.23 7.77
CA PRO A 31 -20.96 -1.72 7.87
C PRO A 31 -21.14 -3.15 7.34
N GLY A 32 -20.32 -3.58 6.37
CA GLY A 32 -20.41 -4.88 5.69
C GLY A 32 -19.40 -5.92 6.17
N ALA A 33 -18.58 -5.64 7.19
CA ALA A 33 -17.58 -6.58 7.72
C ALA A 33 -17.69 -6.73 9.23
N SER A 34 -17.17 -7.83 9.76
CA SER A 34 -17.02 -8.09 11.19
C SER A 34 -15.70 -8.78 11.46
N ILE A 35 -14.95 -8.30 12.45
CA ILE A 35 -13.70 -8.92 12.86
C ILE A 35 -14.02 -10.26 13.52
N ARG A 36 -13.38 -11.33 13.06
CA ARG A 36 -13.53 -12.68 13.58
C ARG A 36 -12.42 -13.03 14.55
N TYR A 37 -11.20 -12.54 14.26
CA TYR A 37 -10.04 -12.68 15.13
C TYR A 37 -8.97 -11.63 14.80
N VAL A 38 -8.14 -11.34 15.76
CA VAL A 38 -6.93 -10.53 15.66
C VAL A 38 -5.74 -11.33 16.19
N SER A 39 -4.59 -11.26 15.49
CA SER A 39 -3.43 -12.05 15.92
C SER A 39 -2.18 -11.22 16.14
N SER A 40 -1.31 -11.72 17.01
CA SER A 40 0.03 -11.18 17.24
C SER A 40 0.96 -12.25 17.77
N GLN A 41 2.18 -12.34 17.23
CA GLN A 41 3.23 -13.22 17.74
C GLN A 41 3.76 -12.79 19.10
N SER A 42 3.81 -11.49 19.37
CA SER A 42 4.50 -10.93 20.56
C SER A 42 3.58 -10.62 21.72
N TYR A 43 2.25 -10.65 21.53
CA TYR A 43 1.28 -10.19 22.52
C TYR A 43 0.12 -11.16 22.70
N ASP A 44 0.40 -12.45 22.56
CA ASP A 44 -0.58 -13.52 22.80
C ASP A 44 -1.26 -13.40 24.17
N GLY A 45 -2.58 -13.63 24.21
CA GLY A 45 -3.41 -13.56 25.41
C GLY A 45 -3.73 -12.15 25.92
N LYS A 46 -3.21 -11.08 25.27
CA LYS A 46 -3.50 -9.69 25.65
C LYS A 46 -4.64 -9.11 24.82
N ALA A 47 -5.46 -8.26 25.41
CA ALA A 47 -6.43 -7.49 24.65
C ALA A 47 -5.72 -6.51 23.72
N LEU A 48 -6.20 -6.36 22.47
CA LEU A 48 -5.60 -5.42 21.51
C LEU A 48 -5.65 -3.97 22.04
N SER A 49 -6.72 -3.61 22.73
CA SER A 49 -6.87 -2.30 23.38
C SER A 49 -5.85 -2.02 24.49
N SER A 50 -5.28 -3.05 25.12
CA SER A 50 -4.18 -2.88 26.08
C SER A 50 -2.86 -2.48 25.40
N ILE A 51 -2.70 -2.78 24.11
CA ILE A 51 -1.55 -2.41 23.29
C ILE A 51 -1.76 -1.07 22.59
N PHE A 52 -2.99 -0.82 22.14
CA PHE A 52 -3.43 0.43 21.52
C PHE A 52 -4.64 0.99 22.28
N PRO A 53 -4.44 1.80 23.33
CA PRO A 53 -5.54 2.32 24.17
C PRO A 53 -6.62 3.09 23.40
N ALA A 54 -6.28 3.64 22.23
CA ALA A 54 -7.25 4.30 21.34
C ALA A 54 -8.31 3.33 20.75
N LEU A 55 -8.11 2.01 20.88
CA LEU A 55 -9.07 1.00 20.46
C LEU A 55 -9.95 0.50 21.62
N ALA A 56 -9.81 1.02 22.84
CA ALA A 56 -10.61 0.62 23.99
C ALA A 56 -12.11 0.91 23.75
N GLY A 57 -12.95 -0.12 23.95
CA GLY A 57 -14.38 -0.06 23.64
C GLY A 57 -14.71 -0.08 22.14
N ILE A 58 -13.72 -0.17 21.27
CA ILE A 58 -13.87 -0.31 19.80
C ILE A 58 -13.54 -1.75 19.38
N CYS A 59 -12.39 -2.27 19.82
CA CYS A 59 -11.94 -3.62 19.59
C CYS A 59 -11.10 -4.08 20.80
N ASP A 60 -11.75 -4.77 21.72
CA ASP A 60 -11.12 -5.33 22.94
C ASP A 60 -10.80 -6.83 22.78
N ASP A 61 -10.82 -7.34 21.54
CA ASP A 61 -10.54 -8.73 21.22
C ASP A 61 -9.15 -9.16 21.75
N VAL A 62 -9.10 -10.39 22.25
CA VAL A 62 -7.86 -11.01 22.72
C VAL A 62 -7.04 -11.46 21.53
N LEU A 63 -5.77 -11.09 21.53
CA LEU A 63 -4.79 -11.49 20.52
C LEU A 63 -4.47 -12.97 20.66
N ILE A 64 -4.46 -13.69 19.56
CA ILE A 64 -4.08 -15.10 19.47
C ILE A 64 -2.80 -15.27 18.62
N PRO A 65 -2.06 -16.38 18.75
CA PRO A 65 -0.91 -16.65 17.89
C PRO A 65 -1.30 -16.74 16.40
N PRO A 66 -0.47 -16.27 15.47
CA PRO A 66 -0.78 -16.32 14.03
C PRO A 66 -1.07 -17.73 13.51
N GLN A 67 -0.40 -18.76 14.06
CA GLN A 67 -0.59 -20.16 13.68
C GLN A 67 -1.99 -20.69 14.07
N GLU A 68 -2.48 -20.32 15.26
CA GLU A 68 -3.83 -20.65 15.69
C GLU A 68 -4.87 -19.87 14.87
N ALA A 69 -4.60 -18.58 14.64
CA ALA A 69 -5.44 -17.72 13.81
C ALA A 69 -5.64 -18.27 12.40
N ALA A 70 -4.58 -18.83 11.79
CA ALA A 70 -4.63 -19.42 10.46
C ALA A 70 -5.57 -20.63 10.35
N ALA A 71 -5.91 -21.30 11.46
CA ALA A 71 -6.86 -22.41 11.48
C ALA A 71 -8.31 -21.98 11.63
N ILE A 72 -8.59 -20.72 12.00
CA ILE A 72 -9.95 -20.21 12.22
C ILE A 72 -10.60 -19.88 10.87
N ASP A 73 -11.87 -20.17 10.75
CA ASP A 73 -12.65 -19.89 9.53
C ASP A 73 -12.99 -18.39 9.41
N ALA A 74 -12.79 -17.88 8.19
CA ALA A 74 -13.07 -16.50 7.81
C ALA A 74 -13.40 -16.42 6.32
N ASP A 75 -14.07 -15.35 5.88
CA ASP A 75 -14.31 -15.09 4.45
C ASP A 75 -13.11 -14.40 3.82
N CYS A 76 -12.40 -13.59 4.60
CA CYS A 76 -11.23 -12.83 4.17
C CYS A 76 -10.20 -12.72 5.29
N VAL A 77 -8.91 -12.82 4.95
CA VAL A 77 -7.80 -12.63 5.89
C VAL A 77 -6.88 -11.53 5.37
N PHE A 78 -6.62 -10.55 6.22
CA PHE A 78 -5.58 -9.56 5.99
C PHE A 78 -4.29 -9.97 6.69
N SER A 79 -3.17 -9.94 5.98
CA SER A 79 -1.85 -10.14 6.56
C SER A 79 -1.11 -8.81 6.68
N CYS A 80 -0.89 -8.37 7.92
CA CYS A 80 -0.06 -7.23 8.30
C CYS A 80 1.28 -7.70 8.92
N LEU A 81 1.74 -8.86 8.49
CA LEU A 81 2.98 -9.49 8.95
C LEU A 81 4.21 -8.91 8.23
N PRO A 82 5.42 -9.08 8.77
CA PRO A 82 6.64 -8.78 8.05
C PRO A 82 6.76 -9.64 6.78
N HIS A 83 7.55 -9.14 5.80
CA HIS A 83 7.96 -9.95 4.65
C HIS A 83 8.70 -11.21 5.11
N ALA A 84 8.69 -12.25 4.28
CA ALA A 84 9.18 -13.61 4.49
C ALA A 84 8.38 -14.43 5.52
N ALA A 85 7.58 -13.81 6.38
CA ALA A 85 6.72 -14.51 7.34
C ALA A 85 5.27 -14.65 6.88
N SER A 86 4.83 -13.83 5.93
CA SER A 86 3.43 -13.77 5.50
C SER A 86 3.08 -14.96 4.60
N ALA A 87 3.88 -15.22 3.57
CA ALA A 87 3.57 -16.25 2.58
C ALA A 87 3.42 -17.65 3.22
N GLU A 88 4.30 -18.02 4.15
CA GLU A 88 4.25 -19.31 4.83
C GLU A 88 2.92 -19.51 5.60
N LEU A 89 2.47 -18.48 6.32
CA LEU A 89 1.22 -18.54 7.08
C LEU A 89 -0.02 -18.44 6.20
N LEU A 90 0.08 -17.81 5.04
CA LEU A 90 -1.07 -17.65 4.14
C LEU A 90 -1.35 -18.88 3.27
N VAL A 91 -0.35 -19.73 2.98
CA VAL A 91 -0.56 -20.96 2.16
C VAL A 91 -1.73 -21.80 2.68
N PRO A 92 -1.77 -22.26 3.94
CA PRO A 92 -2.87 -23.09 4.43
C PRO A 92 -4.22 -22.38 4.45
N ILE A 93 -4.26 -21.06 4.53
CA ILE A 93 -5.47 -20.24 4.45
C ILE A 93 -5.99 -20.21 3.00
N ILE A 94 -5.08 -19.98 2.05
CA ILE A 94 -5.37 -19.95 0.61
C ILE A 94 -5.87 -21.31 0.12
N ASP A 95 -5.26 -22.41 0.58
CA ASP A 95 -5.62 -23.78 0.22
C ASP A 95 -7.03 -24.17 0.69
N ARG A 96 -7.52 -23.52 1.73
CA ARG A 96 -8.92 -23.63 2.21
C ARG A 96 -9.91 -22.79 1.40
N GLY A 97 -9.45 -22.05 0.38
CA GLY A 97 -10.30 -21.21 -0.47
C GLY A 97 -10.66 -19.84 0.17
N ILE A 98 -10.03 -19.46 1.27
CA ILE A 98 -10.25 -18.18 1.93
C ILE A 98 -9.53 -17.08 1.13
N LYS A 99 -10.21 -15.95 0.90
CA LYS A 99 -9.61 -14.80 0.22
C LYS A 99 -8.58 -14.13 1.11
N VAL A 100 -7.43 -13.74 0.55
CA VAL A 100 -6.37 -13.09 1.30
C VAL A 100 -5.96 -11.76 0.69
N ILE A 101 -5.62 -10.80 1.55
CA ILE A 101 -5.04 -9.51 1.19
C ILE A 101 -3.76 -9.34 1.99
N ASP A 102 -2.64 -9.45 1.29
CA ASP A 102 -1.32 -9.38 1.90
C ASP A 102 -0.73 -7.97 1.81
N LEU A 103 -0.46 -7.37 2.98
CA LEU A 103 0.20 -6.07 3.08
C LEU A 103 1.72 -6.20 3.19
N SER A 104 2.25 -7.43 3.27
CA SER A 104 3.70 -7.69 3.18
C SER A 104 4.21 -7.52 1.74
N ALA A 105 5.46 -7.81 1.51
CA ALA A 105 6.04 -7.77 0.16
C ALA A 105 5.98 -9.14 -0.56
N ASP A 106 5.50 -10.19 0.12
CA ASP A 106 5.73 -11.57 -0.32
C ASP A 106 5.06 -11.90 -1.66
N PHE A 107 3.95 -11.25 -1.99
CA PHE A 107 3.24 -11.50 -3.25
C PHE A 107 3.32 -10.34 -4.26
N ARG A 108 4.12 -9.28 -3.99
CA ARG A 108 4.15 -8.08 -4.85
C ARG A 108 4.96 -8.26 -6.12
N LEU A 109 6.04 -9.04 -6.06
CA LEU A 109 6.92 -9.30 -7.20
C LEU A 109 6.51 -10.59 -7.89
N ARG A 110 6.32 -10.53 -9.22
CA ARG A 110 5.89 -11.69 -10.01
C ARG A 110 7.02 -12.69 -10.24
N ASP A 111 8.28 -12.22 -10.27
CA ASP A 111 9.46 -13.05 -10.44
C ASP A 111 10.09 -13.40 -9.09
N ALA A 112 10.12 -14.70 -8.78
CA ALA A 112 10.72 -15.23 -7.55
C ALA A 112 12.23 -14.94 -7.45
N ASN A 113 12.94 -14.78 -8.57
CA ASN A 113 14.37 -14.43 -8.56
C ASN A 113 14.57 -12.96 -8.16
N VAL A 114 13.72 -12.06 -8.67
CA VAL A 114 13.73 -10.66 -8.23
C VAL A 114 13.35 -10.57 -6.76
N TYR A 115 12.35 -11.33 -6.29
CA TYR A 115 12.02 -11.41 -4.87
C TYR A 115 13.23 -11.88 -4.05
N LYS A 116 13.93 -12.92 -4.51
CA LYS A 116 15.12 -13.47 -3.84
C LYS A 116 16.21 -12.43 -3.69
N GLU A 117 16.49 -11.65 -4.74
CA GLU A 117 17.51 -10.60 -4.71
C GLU A 117 17.21 -9.50 -3.66
N TRP A 118 15.92 -9.13 -3.51
CA TRP A 118 15.54 -7.96 -2.72
C TRP A 118 15.05 -8.26 -1.30
N TYR A 119 14.55 -9.47 -1.05
CA TYR A 119 13.87 -9.82 0.21
C TYR A 119 14.46 -11.03 0.94
N CYS A 120 15.25 -11.88 0.26
CA CYS A 120 15.83 -13.05 0.91
C CYS A 120 17.12 -12.72 1.66
N ASP A 121 17.37 -13.48 2.71
CA ASP A 121 18.57 -13.43 3.55
C ASP A 121 18.99 -14.86 3.95
N GLU A 122 19.96 -14.99 4.84
CA GLU A 122 20.42 -16.32 5.32
C GLU A 122 19.32 -17.12 6.05
N LYS A 123 18.36 -16.43 6.69
CA LYS A 123 17.26 -17.08 7.43
C LYS A 123 16.11 -17.46 6.49
N HIS A 124 15.91 -16.69 5.44
CA HIS A 124 14.84 -16.89 4.46
C HIS A 124 15.48 -16.87 3.07
N PRO A 125 16.11 -17.99 2.63
CA PRO A 125 16.92 -18.02 1.41
C PRO A 125 16.11 -18.06 0.11
N ALA A 126 14.79 -18.27 0.20
CA ALA A 126 13.88 -18.33 -0.92
C ALA A 126 12.47 -17.88 -0.54
N HIS A 127 11.65 -17.57 -1.54
CA HIS A 127 10.21 -17.33 -1.34
C HIS A 127 9.50 -18.60 -0.86
N ALA A 128 8.67 -18.50 0.19
CA ALA A 128 8.01 -19.67 0.79
C ALA A 128 6.94 -20.32 -0.13
N ALA A 129 6.33 -19.56 -1.03
CA ALA A 129 5.25 -20.02 -1.91
C ALA A 129 5.38 -19.45 -3.34
N PRO A 130 6.46 -19.73 -4.09
CA PRO A 130 6.69 -19.13 -5.42
C PRO A 130 5.61 -19.52 -6.44
N HIS A 131 4.98 -20.68 -6.29
CA HIS A 131 3.88 -21.16 -7.14
C HIS A 131 2.58 -20.35 -7.03
N LEU A 132 2.45 -19.49 -6.01
CA LEU A 132 1.29 -18.62 -5.82
C LEU A 132 1.48 -17.22 -6.42
N LEU A 133 2.71 -16.84 -6.83
CA LEU A 133 3.00 -15.50 -7.35
C LEU A 133 2.18 -15.16 -8.60
N GLU A 134 1.98 -16.11 -9.51
CA GLU A 134 1.16 -15.94 -10.72
C GLU A 134 -0.34 -15.76 -10.42
N ARG A 135 -0.80 -16.26 -9.26
CA ARG A 135 -2.20 -16.13 -8.82
C ARG A 135 -2.48 -14.82 -8.09
N ALA A 136 -1.44 -14.18 -7.59
CA ALA A 136 -1.56 -12.94 -6.84
C ALA A 136 -1.84 -11.77 -7.79
N VAL A 137 -2.89 -11.00 -7.48
CA VAL A 137 -3.22 -9.79 -8.21
C VAL A 137 -2.65 -8.58 -7.46
N PHE A 138 -1.96 -7.71 -8.19
CA PHE A 138 -1.43 -6.47 -7.64
C PHE A 138 -2.58 -5.54 -7.24
N GLY A 139 -2.65 -5.19 -5.96
CA GLY A 139 -3.81 -4.55 -5.33
C GLY A 139 -3.90 -3.04 -5.50
N LEU A 140 -3.43 -2.47 -6.63
CA LEU A 140 -3.64 -1.05 -6.96
C LEU A 140 -5.04 -0.88 -7.57
N CYS A 141 -6.02 -0.58 -6.72
CA CYS A 141 -7.45 -0.63 -7.01
C CYS A 141 -7.87 0.09 -8.29
N GLU A 142 -7.33 1.26 -8.54
CA GLU A 142 -7.66 2.11 -9.68
C GLU A 142 -7.17 1.56 -11.03
N HIS A 143 -6.20 0.63 -11.00
CA HIS A 143 -5.61 0.03 -12.19
C HIS A 143 -6.04 -1.41 -12.46
N TYR A 144 -6.33 -2.18 -11.40
CA TYR A 144 -6.55 -3.63 -11.49
C TYR A 144 -7.93 -4.06 -10.98
N ARG A 145 -8.91 -3.14 -10.92
CA ARG A 145 -10.26 -3.36 -10.40
C ARG A 145 -10.91 -4.68 -10.86
N ASP A 146 -10.94 -4.94 -12.18
CA ASP A 146 -11.60 -6.12 -12.74
C ASP A 146 -10.89 -7.42 -12.37
N GLN A 147 -9.57 -7.38 -12.21
CA GLN A 147 -8.76 -8.51 -11.77
C GLN A 147 -8.95 -8.73 -10.26
N ILE A 148 -8.95 -7.67 -9.47
CA ILE A 148 -9.16 -7.70 -8.02
C ILE A 148 -10.53 -8.31 -7.69
N ALA A 149 -11.58 -7.94 -8.43
CA ALA A 149 -12.93 -8.48 -8.24
C ALA A 149 -13.00 -10.01 -8.35
N LYS A 150 -12.09 -10.62 -9.13
CA LYS A 150 -12.03 -12.07 -9.39
C LYS A 150 -10.93 -12.78 -8.59
N ALA A 151 -10.09 -12.02 -7.88
CA ALA A 151 -8.92 -12.56 -7.21
C ALA A 151 -9.26 -13.34 -5.93
N SER A 152 -8.41 -14.28 -5.58
CA SER A 152 -8.36 -14.92 -4.26
C SER A 152 -7.17 -14.42 -3.43
N ILE A 153 -6.13 -13.90 -4.08
CA ILE A 153 -4.91 -13.38 -3.45
C ILE A 153 -4.65 -11.98 -3.96
N ILE A 154 -4.59 -11.01 -3.05
CA ILE A 154 -4.21 -9.63 -3.36
C ILE A 154 -2.87 -9.31 -2.73
N ALA A 155 -1.94 -8.85 -3.56
CA ALA A 155 -0.68 -8.24 -3.14
C ALA A 155 -0.89 -6.72 -2.98
N ASN A 156 -1.12 -6.26 -1.76
CA ASN A 156 -1.36 -4.84 -1.52
C ASN A 156 -0.07 -4.03 -1.71
N PRO A 157 -0.07 -2.96 -2.53
CA PRO A 157 1.13 -2.20 -2.87
C PRO A 157 1.87 -1.60 -1.68
N GLY A 158 3.16 -1.36 -1.83
CA GLY A 158 3.93 -0.54 -0.90
C GLY A 158 3.49 0.93 -0.92
N CYS A 159 3.62 1.62 0.21
CA CYS A 159 3.11 2.98 0.36
C CYS A 159 3.74 3.99 -0.61
N TYR A 160 5.06 3.96 -0.78
CA TYR A 160 5.74 4.77 -1.80
C TYR A 160 5.36 4.32 -3.22
N VAL A 161 5.16 3.03 -3.43
CA VAL A 161 4.77 2.48 -4.73
C VAL A 161 3.45 3.08 -5.18
N THR A 162 2.45 3.09 -4.31
CA THR A 162 1.16 3.74 -4.58
C THR A 162 1.33 5.21 -4.93
N SER A 163 2.17 5.97 -4.19
CA SER A 163 2.37 7.40 -4.42
C SER A 163 3.07 7.70 -5.75
N VAL A 164 3.92 6.79 -6.24
CA VAL A 164 4.65 6.94 -7.50
C VAL A 164 3.85 6.41 -8.69
N LEU A 165 3.18 5.27 -8.53
CA LEU A 165 2.44 4.63 -9.62
C LEU A 165 1.17 5.38 -10.02
N LEU A 166 0.42 5.93 -9.06
CA LEU A 166 -0.82 6.63 -9.38
C LEU A 166 -0.64 7.81 -10.36
N PRO A 167 0.37 8.68 -10.24
CA PRO A 167 0.61 9.69 -11.27
C PRO A 167 1.21 9.15 -12.57
N LEU A 168 2.00 8.07 -12.54
CA LEU A 168 2.78 7.63 -13.70
C LEU A 168 2.09 6.61 -14.60
N LEU A 169 1.39 5.63 -14.03
CA LEU A 169 0.77 4.56 -14.82
C LEU A 169 -0.19 5.07 -15.91
N PRO A 170 -1.04 6.10 -15.66
CA PRO A 170 -1.87 6.65 -16.73
C PRO A 170 -1.07 7.25 -17.88
N LEU A 171 0.09 7.86 -17.61
CA LEU A 171 0.95 8.44 -18.62
C LEU A 171 1.54 7.36 -19.53
N TYR A 172 2.11 6.29 -18.94
CA TYR A 172 2.64 5.16 -19.69
C TYR A 172 1.55 4.45 -20.51
N LYS A 173 0.39 4.17 -19.90
CA LYS A 173 -0.77 3.59 -20.60
C LYS A 173 -1.33 4.51 -21.70
N GLY A 174 -1.22 5.82 -21.53
CA GLY A 174 -1.59 6.85 -22.50
C GLY A 174 -0.57 7.04 -23.63
N GLY A 175 0.54 6.28 -23.61
CA GLY A 175 1.58 6.33 -24.65
C GLY A 175 2.54 7.51 -24.54
N VAL A 176 2.57 8.21 -23.39
CA VAL A 176 3.53 9.30 -23.15
C VAL A 176 4.94 8.74 -23.18
N LYS A 177 5.79 9.31 -24.04
CA LYS A 177 7.21 8.96 -24.10
C LYS A 177 7.97 9.63 -22.94
N ILE A 178 8.39 8.84 -22.00
CA ILE A 178 9.18 9.29 -20.85
C ILE A 178 10.59 8.69 -20.99
N GLU A 179 11.59 9.57 -21.02
CA GLU A 179 12.98 9.22 -21.22
C GLU A 179 13.60 8.74 -19.91
N TRP A 180 13.37 9.46 -18.80
CA TRP A 180 13.80 9.07 -17.47
C TRP A 180 12.82 9.60 -16.41
N VAL A 181 12.85 8.96 -15.25
CA VAL A 181 12.03 9.28 -14.07
C VAL A 181 12.93 9.36 -12.84
N ILE A 182 12.78 10.43 -12.07
CA ILE A 182 13.35 10.56 -10.72
C ILE A 182 12.18 10.75 -9.76
N ALA A 183 11.99 9.82 -8.83
CA ALA A 183 10.98 9.90 -7.77
C ALA A 183 11.67 10.21 -6.43
N ASP A 184 11.59 11.47 -6.02
CA ASP A 184 12.10 11.97 -4.74
C ASP A 184 10.95 12.02 -3.74
N SER A 185 10.90 11.03 -2.85
CA SER A 185 9.74 10.76 -1.98
C SER A 185 10.08 10.89 -0.50
N LYS A 186 9.20 11.52 0.25
CA LYS A 186 9.35 11.81 1.69
C LYS A 186 8.23 11.12 2.45
N SER A 187 8.57 10.37 3.52
CA SER A 187 7.59 9.65 4.35
C SER A 187 7.72 9.98 5.81
N GLY A 188 6.60 10.07 6.49
CA GLY A 188 6.57 10.09 7.95
C GLY A 188 7.12 8.79 8.56
N VAL A 189 7.57 8.88 9.81
CA VAL A 189 8.30 7.81 10.52
C VAL A 189 7.49 6.52 10.71
N SER A 190 6.17 6.58 10.73
CA SER A 190 5.31 5.39 10.82
C SER A 190 5.52 4.41 9.65
N GLY A 191 6.03 4.90 8.51
CA GLY A 191 6.40 4.07 7.36
C GLY A 191 7.54 3.07 7.63
N ALA A 192 8.37 3.33 8.63
CA ALA A 192 9.42 2.40 9.07
C ALA A 192 8.90 1.20 9.87
N GLY A 193 7.59 1.17 10.20
CA GLY A 193 6.96 0.15 11.02
C GLY A 193 7.17 0.36 12.52
N ARG A 194 6.56 -0.53 13.34
CA ARG A 194 6.58 -0.42 14.82
C ARG A 194 7.82 -1.06 15.46
N GLY A 195 8.58 -1.85 14.72
CA GLY A 195 9.80 -2.47 15.24
C GLY A 195 10.81 -1.41 15.69
N LEU A 196 11.46 -1.67 16.83
CA LEU A 196 12.45 -0.75 17.40
C LEU A 196 13.67 -0.62 16.47
N LYS A 197 13.98 0.63 16.08
CA LYS A 197 15.16 0.97 15.30
C LYS A 197 15.72 2.29 15.83
N GLN A 198 17.05 2.38 15.96
CA GLN A 198 17.69 3.57 16.49
C GLN A 198 17.28 4.84 15.72
N ASN A 199 17.33 4.80 14.40
CA ASN A 199 17.01 5.94 13.53
C ASN A 199 15.53 6.39 13.56
N THR A 200 14.66 5.67 14.27
CA THR A 200 13.25 6.05 14.48
C THR A 200 12.95 6.41 15.94
N HIS A 201 13.94 6.41 16.83
CA HIS A 201 13.79 6.95 18.18
C HIS A 201 13.51 8.45 18.10
N PHE A 202 12.68 8.95 19.02
CA PHE A 202 12.27 10.36 18.99
C PHE A 202 13.45 11.35 18.90
N PRO A 203 14.55 11.23 19.67
CA PRO A 203 15.69 12.16 19.55
C PRO A 203 16.43 12.07 18.22
N GLU A 204 16.42 10.90 17.57
CA GLU A 204 17.09 10.68 16.28
C GLU A 204 16.24 11.13 15.07
N ALA A 205 14.92 11.02 15.19
CA ALA A 205 13.98 11.34 14.14
C ALA A 205 13.44 12.76 14.20
N ASN A 206 13.31 13.34 15.43
CA ASN A 206 12.76 14.68 15.63
C ASN A 206 13.72 15.75 15.10
N GLU A 207 13.18 16.77 14.41
CA GLU A 207 13.97 17.85 13.81
C GLU A 207 15.06 17.37 12.83
N ASN A 208 14.96 16.13 12.34
CA ASN A 208 15.91 15.51 11.43
C ASN A 208 15.21 15.04 10.15
N PHE A 209 15.78 15.43 9.00
CA PHE A 209 15.32 15.03 7.68
C PHE A 209 16.44 14.28 6.97
N SER A 210 16.24 12.99 6.69
CA SER A 210 17.32 12.13 6.20
C SER A 210 16.92 11.28 5.01
N ALA A 211 17.84 11.17 4.03
CA ALA A 211 17.74 10.20 2.95
C ALA A 211 18.13 8.81 3.45
N TYR A 212 17.52 7.77 2.91
CA TYR A 212 17.90 6.38 3.20
C TYR A 212 17.73 5.49 1.97
N SER A 213 18.47 4.38 1.93
CA SER A 213 18.41 3.40 0.82
C SER A 213 18.49 4.01 -0.58
N ILE A 214 19.30 5.06 -0.74
CA ILE A 214 19.58 5.72 -2.03
C ILE A 214 20.41 4.80 -2.93
N GLY A 215 20.38 5.02 -4.25
CA GLY A 215 21.20 4.31 -5.21
C GLY A 215 20.67 2.92 -5.54
N HIS A 216 19.39 2.83 -5.86
CA HIS A 216 18.71 1.59 -6.26
C HIS A 216 18.75 0.48 -5.18
N ARG A 217 18.58 0.87 -3.89
CA ARG A 217 18.67 -0.05 -2.74
C ARG A 217 17.36 -0.20 -1.97
N HIS A 218 16.36 0.61 -2.27
CA HIS A 218 15.08 0.55 -1.58
C HIS A 218 14.21 -0.58 -2.13
N ARG A 219 13.65 -1.40 -1.26
CA ARG A 219 12.84 -2.57 -1.62
C ARG A 219 11.57 -2.28 -2.44
N HIS A 220 11.11 -1.03 -2.49
CA HIS A 220 10.00 -0.62 -3.36
C HIS A 220 10.44 -0.34 -4.81
N THR A 221 11.74 -0.23 -5.10
CA THR A 221 12.24 0.05 -6.45
C THR A 221 11.80 -1.00 -7.46
N PRO A 222 12.06 -2.32 -7.26
CA PRO A 222 11.66 -3.34 -8.21
C PRO A 222 10.14 -3.44 -8.39
N GLU A 223 9.36 -3.13 -7.36
CA GLU A 223 7.91 -3.11 -7.42
C GLU A 223 7.40 -1.98 -8.33
N ILE A 224 7.97 -0.78 -8.22
CA ILE A 224 7.66 0.36 -9.09
C ILE A 224 8.04 0.05 -10.54
N GLU A 225 9.27 -0.41 -10.74
CA GLU A 225 9.83 -0.72 -12.08
C GLU A 225 9.04 -1.83 -12.77
N GLN A 226 8.62 -2.87 -12.04
CA GLN A 226 7.77 -3.93 -12.55
C GLN A 226 6.46 -3.37 -13.13
N GLU A 227 5.74 -2.57 -12.36
CA GLU A 227 4.44 -2.06 -12.78
C GLU A 227 4.54 -1.03 -13.92
N LEU A 228 5.55 -0.17 -13.89
CA LEU A 228 5.82 0.76 -14.98
C LEU A 228 6.23 0.03 -16.26
N SER A 229 7.06 -1.04 -16.15
CA SER A 229 7.48 -1.84 -17.30
C SER A 229 6.30 -2.57 -17.95
N VAL A 230 5.38 -3.10 -17.15
CA VAL A 230 4.13 -3.70 -17.66
C VAL A 230 3.30 -2.65 -18.40
N ALA A 231 3.14 -1.45 -17.83
CA ALA A 231 2.35 -0.39 -18.46
C ALA A 231 2.99 0.15 -19.75
N ALA A 232 4.33 0.19 -19.81
CA ALA A 232 5.10 0.68 -20.94
C ALA A 232 5.28 -0.37 -22.06
N GLY A 233 5.05 -1.67 -21.77
CA GLY A 233 5.38 -2.78 -22.68
C GLY A 233 6.89 -2.93 -22.96
N ARG A 234 7.75 -2.37 -22.12
CA ARG A 234 9.21 -2.42 -22.21
C ARG A 234 9.82 -2.21 -20.82
N PRO A 235 11.10 -2.63 -20.59
CA PRO A 235 11.77 -2.32 -19.34
C PRO A 235 11.80 -0.81 -19.05
N VAL A 236 11.47 -0.46 -17.81
CA VAL A 236 11.54 0.91 -17.27
C VAL A 236 12.32 0.86 -15.96
N THR A 237 13.32 1.72 -15.84
CA THR A 237 14.06 1.94 -14.60
C THR A 237 13.81 3.34 -14.09
N ILE A 238 13.90 3.51 -12.76
CA ILE A 238 13.73 4.80 -12.11
C ILE A 238 14.89 5.12 -11.17
N THR A 239 15.14 6.40 -10.95
CA THR A 239 15.92 6.85 -9.80
C THR A 239 14.95 7.10 -8.65
N PHE A 240 14.97 6.24 -7.64
CA PHE A 240 14.13 6.37 -6.46
C PHE A 240 14.95 6.86 -5.26
N SER A 241 14.54 7.99 -4.69
CA SER A 241 15.22 8.67 -3.58
C SER A 241 14.27 8.87 -2.39
N PRO A 242 14.16 7.86 -1.51
CA PRO A 242 13.29 7.96 -0.33
C PRO A 242 13.96 8.74 0.81
N HIS A 243 13.14 9.48 1.55
CA HIS A 243 13.55 10.24 2.73
C HIS A 243 12.59 9.99 3.90
N LEU A 244 13.10 10.12 5.11
CA LEU A 244 12.32 10.09 6.34
C LEU A 244 12.13 11.52 6.85
N LEU A 245 10.86 11.89 7.09
CA LEU A 245 10.46 13.18 7.66
C LEU A 245 10.16 13.05 9.15
N PRO A 246 10.41 14.10 9.96
CA PRO A 246 10.05 14.15 11.38
C PRO A 246 8.54 14.41 11.59
N VAL A 247 7.70 13.67 10.88
CA VAL A 247 6.24 13.68 11.04
C VAL A 247 5.74 12.23 11.21
N ASN A 248 4.60 12.05 11.85
CA ASN A 248 4.09 10.70 12.11
C ASN A 248 3.63 10.01 10.82
N ARG A 249 2.85 10.70 9.98
CA ARG A 249 2.15 10.13 8.83
C ARG A 249 2.29 11.01 7.60
N GLY A 250 2.07 10.39 6.47
CA GLY A 250 1.96 10.98 5.15
C GLY A 250 3.19 10.74 4.29
N ILE A 251 2.95 10.66 3.00
CA ILE A 251 3.97 10.63 1.95
C ILE A 251 3.75 11.82 1.04
N LEU A 252 4.83 12.50 0.69
CA LEU A 252 4.91 13.45 -0.41
C LEU A 252 5.95 12.97 -1.41
N SER A 253 5.55 12.72 -2.66
CA SER A 253 6.46 12.36 -3.74
C SER A 253 6.54 13.49 -4.77
N THR A 254 7.76 13.98 -5.02
CA THR A 254 8.08 14.91 -6.11
C THR A 254 8.74 14.13 -7.22
N ILE A 255 8.07 13.98 -8.36
CA ILE A 255 8.49 13.07 -9.42
C ILE A 255 8.82 13.89 -10.66
N TYR A 256 10.07 13.84 -11.08
CA TYR A 256 10.59 14.55 -12.25
C TYR A 256 10.54 13.63 -13.47
N LEU A 257 9.97 14.11 -14.56
CA LEU A 257 9.79 13.37 -15.80
C LEU A 257 10.47 14.10 -16.96
N LYS A 258 11.38 13.44 -17.65
CA LYS A 258 11.87 13.92 -18.92
C LYS A 258 10.95 13.43 -20.03
N THR A 259 10.16 14.32 -20.55
CA THR A 259 9.17 14.08 -21.63
C THR A 259 8.97 15.34 -22.44
N GLU A 260 8.54 15.19 -23.70
CA GLU A 260 8.12 16.31 -24.54
C GLU A 260 6.66 16.71 -24.27
N THR A 261 5.87 15.87 -23.63
CA THR A 261 4.48 16.15 -23.24
C THR A 261 4.44 17.20 -22.14
N GLY A 262 3.68 18.26 -22.33
CA GLY A 262 3.58 19.36 -21.36
C GLY A 262 2.85 18.95 -20.05
N ALA A 263 3.11 19.67 -18.96
CA ALA A 263 2.51 19.38 -17.66
C ALA A 263 0.96 19.40 -17.69
N LYS A 264 0.38 20.35 -18.41
CA LYS A 264 -1.08 20.44 -18.59
C LYS A 264 -1.64 19.19 -19.28
N GLU A 265 -0.99 18.73 -20.35
CA GLU A 265 -1.41 17.54 -21.08
C GLU A 265 -1.26 16.28 -20.22
N CYS A 266 -0.17 16.16 -19.45
CA CYS A 266 -0.01 15.08 -18.46
C CYS A 266 -1.17 15.10 -17.45
N ALA A 267 -1.53 16.27 -16.91
CA ALA A 267 -2.65 16.41 -15.98
C ALA A 267 -3.98 15.99 -16.63
N ASP A 268 -4.23 16.41 -17.86
CA ASP A 268 -5.47 16.08 -18.60
C ASP A 268 -5.58 14.56 -18.86
N ILE A 269 -4.47 13.87 -19.23
CA ILE A 269 -4.41 12.42 -19.39
C ILE A 269 -4.77 11.72 -18.07
N VAL A 270 -4.13 12.13 -16.98
CA VAL A 270 -4.33 11.51 -15.65
C VAL A 270 -5.74 11.80 -15.13
N LYS A 271 -6.26 13.01 -15.32
CA LYS A 271 -7.63 13.38 -14.96
C LYS A 271 -8.67 12.56 -15.73
N LYS A 272 -8.46 12.35 -17.01
CA LYS A 272 -9.33 11.50 -17.85
C LYS A 272 -9.28 10.05 -17.39
N PHE A 273 -8.08 9.53 -17.05
CA PHE A 273 -7.92 8.15 -16.62
C PHE A 273 -8.65 7.87 -15.29
N TYR A 274 -8.56 8.79 -14.32
CA TYR A 274 -9.20 8.65 -13.01
C TYR A 274 -10.61 9.25 -12.95
N ALA A 275 -11.22 9.57 -14.09
CA ALA A 275 -12.62 10.02 -14.12
C ALA A 275 -13.52 8.94 -13.48
N GLY A 276 -14.17 9.28 -12.37
CA GLY A 276 -14.99 8.35 -11.59
C GLY A 276 -14.26 7.55 -10.50
N SER A 277 -12.94 7.72 -10.31
CA SER A 277 -12.23 7.19 -9.15
C SER A 277 -12.59 7.98 -7.89
N ASP A 278 -13.02 7.29 -6.84
CA ASP A 278 -13.46 7.93 -5.59
C ASP A 278 -12.29 8.52 -4.78
N PHE A 279 -11.05 8.01 -4.94
CA PHE A 279 -9.94 8.30 -4.04
C PHE A 279 -8.72 8.96 -4.69
N VAL A 280 -8.75 9.23 -5.98
CA VAL A 280 -7.68 9.98 -6.67
C VAL A 280 -8.20 11.35 -7.06
N ARG A 281 -7.54 12.41 -6.56
CA ARG A 281 -7.93 13.81 -6.83
C ARG A 281 -6.82 14.51 -7.61
N ILE A 282 -7.16 15.01 -8.78
CA ILE A 282 -6.23 15.80 -9.60
C ILE A 282 -6.41 17.27 -9.22
N ARG A 283 -5.34 17.85 -8.66
CA ARG A 283 -5.28 19.24 -8.19
C ARG A 283 -4.78 20.14 -9.32
N GLU A 284 -5.15 21.41 -9.27
CA GLU A 284 -4.59 22.41 -10.18
C GLU A 284 -3.10 22.69 -9.86
N ALA A 285 -2.33 23.12 -10.87
CA ALA A 285 -0.91 23.42 -10.71
C ALA A 285 -0.59 24.50 -9.66
N SER A 286 -1.56 25.36 -9.36
CA SER A 286 -1.50 26.40 -8.32
C SER A 286 -1.76 25.85 -6.90
N GLU A 287 -2.29 24.62 -6.78
CA GLU A 287 -2.68 24.00 -5.52
C GLU A 287 -1.93 22.67 -5.33
N LEU A 288 -0.62 22.74 -5.13
CA LEU A 288 0.20 21.55 -4.99
C LEU A 288 -0.24 20.68 -3.81
N PRO A 289 -0.24 19.34 -3.99
CA PRO A 289 -0.54 18.39 -2.93
C PRO A 289 0.33 18.58 -1.69
N GLN A 290 -0.26 18.40 -0.52
CA GLN A 290 0.43 18.45 0.76
C GLN A 290 -0.07 17.35 1.70
N ILE A 291 0.80 16.89 2.61
CA ILE A 291 0.51 15.79 3.52
C ILE A 291 -0.72 16.07 4.39
N SER A 292 -0.86 17.30 4.90
CA SER A 292 -1.96 17.69 5.79
C SER A 292 -3.35 17.56 5.16
N SER A 293 -3.44 17.58 3.83
CA SER A 293 -4.72 17.46 3.10
C SER A 293 -5.20 16.02 2.91
N VAL A 294 -4.35 15.03 3.19
CA VAL A 294 -4.62 13.62 2.90
C VAL A 294 -4.45 12.68 4.08
N VAL A 295 -3.76 13.08 5.16
CA VAL A 295 -3.59 12.23 6.36
C VAL A 295 -4.94 11.83 6.95
N HIS A 296 -5.03 10.58 7.41
CA HIS A 296 -6.24 9.93 7.92
C HIS A 296 -7.36 9.72 6.89
N THR A 297 -7.09 9.94 5.60
CA THR A 297 -8.03 9.69 4.50
C THR A 297 -7.49 8.66 3.51
N ASN A 298 -8.37 8.08 2.69
CA ASN A 298 -7.96 7.20 1.60
C ASN A 298 -7.66 7.96 0.30
N TYR A 299 -7.51 9.27 0.34
CA TYR A 299 -7.19 10.07 -0.84
C TYR A 299 -5.72 10.02 -1.23
N CYS A 300 -5.49 10.09 -2.54
CA CYS A 300 -4.22 10.49 -3.14
C CYS A 300 -4.46 11.76 -3.96
N ASP A 301 -3.81 12.85 -3.59
CA ASP A 301 -3.82 14.11 -4.36
C ASP A 301 -2.64 14.12 -5.34
N ILE A 302 -2.88 14.54 -6.56
CA ILE A 302 -1.87 14.58 -7.64
C ILE A 302 -1.98 15.94 -8.36
N ALA A 303 -0.83 16.56 -8.64
CA ALA A 303 -0.74 17.74 -9.48
C ALA A 303 0.44 17.62 -10.45
N PHE A 304 0.38 18.34 -11.56
CA PHE A 304 1.46 18.45 -12.53
C PHE A 304 1.85 19.90 -12.76
N THR A 305 3.15 20.17 -12.84
CA THR A 305 3.69 21.52 -13.08
C THR A 305 5.01 21.43 -13.85
N GLY A 306 5.60 22.56 -14.22
CA GLY A 306 6.88 22.60 -14.95
C GLY A 306 6.73 22.27 -16.44
N GLY A 307 7.80 21.76 -17.07
CA GLY A 307 7.76 21.31 -18.47
C GLY A 307 7.82 22.43 -19.49
N GLY A 308 8.63 23.43 -19.29
CA GLY A 308 8.89 24.48 -20.27
C GLY A 308 10.38 24.77 -20.43
N GLY A 309 10.83 25.21 -21.63
CA GLY A 309 12.23 25.57 -21.84
C GLY A 309 13.24 24.45 -21.60
N GLY A 310 12.88 23.20 -21.86
CA GLY A 310 13.75 22.03 -21.62
C GLY A 310 13.74 21.52 -20.18
N GLN A 311 12.97 22.14 -19.30
CA GLN A 311 12.80 21.67 -17.91
C GLN A 311 11.92 20.41 -17.84
N PRO A 312 12.14 19.52 -16.85
CA PRO A 312 11.30 18.36 -16.67
C PRO A 312 9.87 18.74 -16.27
N VAL A 313 8.89 17.92 -16.63
CA VAL A 313 7.57 17.94 -16.02
C VAL A 313 7.70 17.37 -14.60
N ILE A 314 7.03 17.97 -13.65
CA ILE A 314 7.04 17.57 -12.24
C ILE A 314 5.63 17.13 -11.85
N ALA A 315 5.49 15.86 -11.50
CA ALA A 315 4.31 15.36 -10.81
C ALA A 315 4.53 15.42 -9.30
N VAL A 316 3.57 15.96 -8.57
CA VAL A 316 3.56 15.95 -7.10
C VAL A 316 2.39 15.09 -6.66
N SER A 317 2.63 14.12 -5.77
CA SER A 317 1.58 13.31 -5.17
C SER A 317 1.68 13.30 -3.66
N ALA A 318 0.54 13.27 -2.98
CA ALA A 318 0.47 13.12 -1.53
C ALA A 318 -0.59 12.11 -1.12
N LEU A 319 -0.28 11.27 -0.13
CA LEU A 319 -1.21 10.30 0.47
C LEU A 319 -0.83 10.01 1.93
N ASP A 320 -1.76 9.40 2.69
CA ASP A 320 -1.44 8.83 4.01
C ASP A 320 -0.80 7.45 3.83
N ASN A 321 0.43 7.27 4.31
CA ASN A 321 1.18 6.01 4.17
C ASN A 321 0.54 4.83 4.89
N LEU A 322 -0.28 5.03 5.94
CA LEU A 322 -0.99 3.98 6.65
C LEU A 322 -2.40 3.72 6.12
N VAL A 323 -3.01 4.69 5.39
CA VAL A 323 -4.36 4.55 4.84
C VAL A 323 -4.29 4.23 3.34
N LYS A 324 -4.24 5.21 2.44
CA LYS A 324 -4.14 4.94 0.99
C LYS A 324 -2.86 4.20 0.62
N GLY A 325 -1.79 4.42 1.37
CA GLY A 325 -0.52 3.70 1.19
C GLY A 325 -0.52 2.26 1.73
N ALA A 326 -1.52 1.83 2.52
CA ALA A 326 -1.54 0.50 3.16
C ALA A 326 -2.96 0.02 3.46
N SER A 327 -3.47 0.28 4.68
CA SER A 327 -4.66 -0.37 5.23
C SER A 327 -5.96 0.09 4.55
N GLY A 328 -6.04 1.35 4.13
CA GLY A 328 -7.19 1.86 3.38
C GLY A 328 -7.26 1.27 1.97
N GLN A 329 -6.11 1.14 1.30
CA GLN A 329 -5.99 0.43 0.01
C GLN A 329 -6.38 -1.04 0.17
N ALA A 330 -5.95 -1.71 1.25
CA ALA A 330 -6.32 -3.09 1.52
C ALA A 330 -7.84 -3.24 1.77
N LEU A 331 -8.45 -2.32 2.51
CA LEU A 331 -9.90 -2.31 2.73
C LEU A 331 -10.67 -2.02 1.43
N GLN A 332 -10.17 -1.12 0.58
CA GLN A 332 -10.71 -0.86 -0.76
C GLN A 332 -10.64 -2.12 -1.63
N ASN A 333 -9.53 -2.87 -1.59
CA ASN A 333 -9.38 -4.17 -2.24
C ASN A 333 -10.43 -5.17 -1.77
N MET A 334 -10.66 -5.30 -0.44
CA MET A 334 -11.71 -6.16 0.10
C MET A 334 -13.09 -5.76 -0.44
N ASN A 335 -13.40 -4.47 -0.45
CA ASN A 335 -14.68 -4.00 -0.96
C ASN A 335 -14.91 -4.44 -2.41
N ILE A 336 -13.90 -4.31 -3.27
CA ILE A 336 -13.97 -4.76 -4.68
C ILE A 336 -14.13 -6.29 -4.75
N MET A 337 -13.32 -7.05 -4.00
CA MET A 337 -13.34 -8.53 -4.00
C MET A 337 -14.70 -9.12 -3.60
N PHE A 338 -15.46 -8.40 -2.77
CA PHE A 338 -16.76 -8.83 -2.28
C PHE A 338 -17.94 -8.09 -2.92
N GLY A 339 -17.68 -7.28 -3.96
CA GLY A 339 -18.71 -6.57 -4.71
C GLY A 339 -19.39 -5.44 -3.92
N LEU A 340 -18.73 -4.91 -2.90
CA LEU A 340 -19.18 -3.74 -2.18
C LEU A 340 -18.77 -2.45 -2.92
N LYS A 341 -19.41 -1.34 -2.58
CA LYS A 341 -18.94 -0.02 -3.04
C LYS A 341 -17.55 0.24 -2.46
N GLU A 342 -16.60 0.68 -3.28
CA GLU A 342 -15.21 0.90 -2.87
C GLU A 342 -15.05 1.80 -1.64
N THR A 343 -15.94 2.78 -1.51
CA THR A 343 -15.93 3.76 -0.41
C THR A 343 -16.52 3.24 0.89
N THR A 344 -17.04 2.01 0.93
CA THR A 344 -17.68 1.45 2.14
C THR A 344 -16.66 1.34 3.27
N GLY A 345 -16.97 1.91 4.43
CA GLY A 345 -16.09 1.89 5.61
C GLY A 345 -14.81 2.73 5.49
N LEU A 346 -14.60 3.44 4.37
CA LEU A 346 -13.47 4.33 4.16
C LEU A 346 -13.88 5.79 4.37
N LEU A 347 -13.08 6.53 5.11
CA LEU A 347 -13.28 7.97 5.31
C LEU A 347 -12.99 8.73 4.02
N ARG A 348 -13.82 9.71 3.74
CA ARG A 348 -13.68 10.68 2.66
C ARG A 348 -13.15 11.99 3.21
#